data_232ed400b52e59491a0dad6a3d3016a9
#
_entry.id   232ed400b52e59491a0dad6a3d3016a9
#
_cell.length_a   1.000
_cell.length_b   1.000
_cell.length_c   1.000
_cell.angle_alpha   90.00
_cell.angle_beta   90.00
_cell.angle_gamma   90.00
#
_symmetry.space_group_name_H-M   'P 1'
#
loop_
_entity.id
_entity.type
_entity.pdbx_description
1 polymer ?
#
loop_
_entity_poly.entity_id
_entity_poly.type
_entity_poly.pdbx_seq_one_letter_code
_entity_poly.pdbx_strand_id
1 'polypeptide(L)'
;FYDALLGTLDVPPGRVDRHRIFYRTKTGVFSVSKPIDGKPATPANGGTIGFAAASPEQADAWHAAGIANGATSCEDPPGVREGPAGKLYLAYLRDPDGNKLCAMHRIA
;
A
#
# COMPACT_ATOMS: atom_id res chain seq x y z
N PHE A 1 1.08 4.74 10.31
CA PHE A 1 0.29 3.93 9.35
C PHE A 1 1.20 3.04 8.49
N TYR A 2 2.12 3.63 7.73
CA TYR A 2 2.92 2.86 6.78
C TYR A 2 3.93 1.92 7.43
N ASP A 3 4.43 2.21 8.62
CA ASP A 3 5.27 1.26 9.35
C ASP A 3 4.51 -0.05 9.60
N ALA A 4 3.27 0.06 10.05
CA ALA A 4 2.43 -1.11 10.31
C ALA A 4 2.03 -1.83 9.03
N LEU A 5 1.60 -1.07 8.01
CA LEU A 5 1.16 -1.64 6.75
C LEU A 5 2.29 -2.37 6.03
N LEU A 6 3.41 -1.69 5.82
CA LEU A 6 4.53 -2.23 5.07
C LEU A 6 5.34 -3.24 5.87
N GLY A 7 5.24 -3.20 7.20
CA GLY A 7 5.81 -4.24 8.06
C GLY A 7 5.26 -5.63 7.76
N THR A 8 4.01 -5.72 7.30
CA THR A 8 3.42 -7.01 6.88
C THR A 8 4.05 -7.56 5.60
N LEU A 9 4.74 -6.73 4.84
CA LEU A 9 5.49 -7.11 3.65
C LEU A 9 6.99 -7.24 3.93
N ASP A 10 7.38 -7.33 5.19
CA ASP A 10 8.76 -7.42 5.65
C ASP A 10 9.62 -6.19 5.31
N VAL A 11 8.98 -5.04 5.17
CA VAL A 11 9.69 -3.78 4.96
C VAL A 11 10.03 -3.18 6.32
N PRO A 12 11.31 -2.83 6.57
CA PRO A 12 11.71 -2.19 7.83
C PRO A 12 10.97 -0.88 8.07
N PRO A 13 10.87 -0.43 9.34
CA PRO A 13 10.27 0.87 9.65
C PRO A 13 10.89 2.00 8.85
N GLY A 14 10.08 3.01 8.54
CA GLY A 14 10.52 4.15 7.76
C GLY A 14 11.60 4.97 8.44
N ARG A 15 12.47 5.56 7.65
CA ARG A 15 13.51 6.47 8.10
C ARG A 15 13.06 7.91 7.84
N VAL A 16 12.98 8.68 8.92
CA VAL A 16 12.58 10.09 8.83
C VAL A 16 13.79 10.93 8.43
N ASP A 17 13.61 11.76 7.40
CA ASP A 17 14.57 12.78 7.01
C ASP A 17 13.81 14.07 6.73
N ARG A 18 13.90 15.04 7.66
CA ARG A 18 13.18 16.30 7.63
C ARG A 18 11.65 16.08 7.54
N HIS A 19 11.05 16.42 6.42
CA HIS A 19 9.60 16.29 6.20
C HIS A 19 9.21 15.05 5.40
N ARG A 20 10.14 14.10 5.23
CA ARG A 20 9.95 12.88 4.45
C ARG A 20 10.18 11.65 5.30
N ILE A 21 9.51 10.56 4.92
CA ILE A 21 9.76 9.24 5.48
C ILE A 21 10.04 8.31 4.31
N PHE A 22 11.14 7.55 4.39
CA PHE A 22 11.57 6.64 3.33
C PHE A 22 11.43 5.20 3.79
N TYR A 23 10.83 4.38 2.93
CA TYR A 23 10.72 2.93 3.10
C TYR A 23 11.50 2.26 1.98
N ARG A 24 12.55 1.53 2.35
CA ARG A 24 13.42 0.88 1.37
C ARG A 24 13.11 -0.59 1.26
N THR A 25 12.97 -1.06 0.03
CA THR A 25 12.78 -2.47 -0.31
C THR A 25 13.92 -2.94 -1.20
N LYS A 26 13.93 -4.23 -1.53
CA LYS A 26 14.95 -4.79 -2.45
C LYS A 26 14.85 -4.21 -3.86
N THR A 27 13.68 -3.76 -4.28
CA THR A 27 13.41 -3.34 -5.65
C THR A 27 13.17 -1.85 -5.80
N GLY A 28 13.06 -1.09 -4.71
CA GLY A 28 12.80 0.34 -4.82
C GLY A 28 12.63 1.02 -3.48
N VAL A 29 12.23 2.28 -3.56
CA VAL A 29 11.99 3.11 -2.39
C VAL A 29 10.60 3.71 -2.50
N PHE A 30 9.82 3.59 -1.43
CA PHE A 30 8.55 4.29 -1.27
C PHE A 30 8.73 5.41 -0.25
N SER A 31 8.24 6.59 -0.54
CA SER A 31 8.32 7.68 0.42
C SER A 31 7.00 8.45 0.50
N VAL A 32 6.77 9.00 1.68
CA VAL A 32 5.69 9.96 1.92
C VAL A 32 6.30 11.23 2.51
N SER A 33 5.74 12.37 2.16
CA SER A 33 6.29 13.65 2.61
C SER A 33 5.20 14.69 2.73
N LYS A 34 5.52 15.78 3.42
CA LYS A 34 4.72 17.00 3.28
C LYS A 34 4.90 17.51 1.85
N PRO A 35 3.84 18.08 1.23
CA PRO A 35 3.97 18.62 -0.13
C PRO A 35 5.05 19.70 -0.22
N ILE A 36 5.85 19.63 -1.28
CA ILE A 36 6.98 20.53 -1.47
C ILE A 36 6.55 21.99 -1.70
N ASP A 37 5.32 22.20 -2.17
CA ASP A 37 4.77 23.53 -2.41
C ASP A 37 4.18 24.18 -1.15
N GLY A 38 4.20 23.48 -0.01
CA GLY A 38 3.67 23.97 1.25
C GLY A 38 2.15 23.99 1.35
N LYS A 39 1.45 23.55 0.31
CA LYS A 39 -0.02 23.47 0.33
C LYS A 39 -0.47 22.18 1.02
N PRO A 40 -1.74 22.10 1.46
CA PRO A 40 -2.26 20.86 2.03
C PRO A 40 -2.12 19.69 1.07
N ALA A 41 -1.81 18.50 1.61
CA ALA A 41 -1.74 17.28 0.81
C ALA A 41 -3.12 16.90 0.30
N THR A 42 -3.16 16.39 -0.93
CA THR A 42 -4.39 15.88 -1.56
C THR A 42 -4.14 14.50 -2.14
N PRO A 43 -5.13 13.58 -2.12
CA PRO A 43 -4.97 12.29 -2.79
C PRO A 43 -5.08 12.46 -4.30
N ALA A 44 -4.40 11.60 -5.04
CA ALA A 44 -4.62 11.48 -6.48
C ALA A 44 -5.91 10.73 -6.74
N ASN A 45 -6.73 11.22 -7.65
CA ASN A 45 -7.94 10.51 -8.09
C ASN A 45 -7.64 9.81 -9.41
N GLY A 46 -7.59 8.48 -9.39
CA GLY A 46 -7.28 7.66 -10.56
C GLY A 46 -5.91 6.98 -10.52
N GLY A 47 -5.07 7.32 -9.54
CA GLY A 47 -3.81 6.63 -9.33
C GLY A 47 -3.95 5.48 -8.34
N THR A 48 -3.10 4.47 -8.48
CA THR A 48 -3.00 3.37 -7.50
C THR A 48 -1.52 3.05 -7.29
N ILE A 49 -1.12 2.94 -6.03
CA ILE A 49 0.23 2.51 -5.68
C ILE A 49 0.17 1.04 -5.33
N GLY A 50 0.90 0.21 -6.09
CA GLY A 50 0.90 -1.24 -5.92
C GLY A 50 2.11 -1.73 -5.15
N PHE A 51 1.86 -2.65 -4.21
CA PHE A 51 2.89 -3.33 -3.44
C PHE A 51 2.82 -4.83 -3.73
N ALA A 52 3.97 -5.46 -3.98
CA ALA A 52 4.03 -6.89 -4.19
C ALA A 52 3.88 -7.63 -2.86
N ALA A 53 3.00 -8.62 -2.84
CA ALA A 53 2.85 -9.54 -1.72
C ALA A 53 3.36 -10.92 -2.13
N ALA A 54 4.02 -11.62 -1.21
CA ALA A 54 4.61 -12.92 -1.50
C ALA A 54 3.57 -14.06 -1.51
N SER A 55 2.40 -13.82 -0.94
CA SER A 55 1.33 -14.82 -0.82
C SER A 55 -0.02 -14.13 -0.63
N PRO A 56 -1.14 -14.84 -0.88
CA PRO A 56 -2.46 -14.32 -0.52
C PRO A 56 -2.59 -13.99 0.96
N GLU A 57 -2.01 -14.81 1.84
CA GLU A 57 -2.04 -14.59 3.29
C GLU A 57 -1.32 -13.28 3.66
N GLN A 58 -0.23 -12.97 2.99
CA GLN A 58 0.48 -11.71 3.23
C GLN A 58 -0.35 -10.51 2.75
N ALA A 59 -1.05 -10.64 1.63
CA ALA A 59 -1.96 -9.58 1.15
C ALA A 59 -3.12 -9.37 2.13
N ASP A 60 -3.67 -10.45 2.70
CA ASP A 60 -4.71 -10.35 3.71
C ASP A 60 -4.20 -9.67 5.00
N ALA A 61 -3.00 -10.03 5.45
CA ALA A 61 -2.38 -9.40 6.62
C ALA A 61 -2.12 -7.91 6.38
N TRP A 62 -1.68 -7.54 5.18
CA TRP A 62 -1.49 -6.16 4.77
C TRP A 62 -2.80 -5.37 4.85
N HIS A 63 -3.88 -5.93 4.31
CA HIS A 63 -5.20 -5.30 4.35
C HIS A 63 -5.70 -5.12 5.79
N ALA A 64 -5.59 -6.18 6.61
CA ALA A 64 -6.02 -6.13 8.00
C ALA A 64 -5.23 -5.10 8.81
N ALA A 65 -3.92 -5.01 8.62
CA ALA A 65 -3.09 -4.01 9.29
C ALA A 65 -3.48 -2.59 8.88
N GLY A 66 -3.79 -2.38 7.60
CA GLY A 66 -4.27 -1.09 7.12
C GLY A 66 -5.57 -0.67 7.79
N ILE A 67 -6.55 -1.55 7.83
CA ILE A 67 -7.84 -1.27 8.48
C ILE A 67 -7.62 -0.96 9.97
N ALA A 68 -6.78 -1.72 10.65
CA ALA A 68 -6.49 -1.51 12.07
C ALA A 68 -5.79 -0.17 12.34
N ASN A 69 -5.16 0.42 11.34
CA ASN A 69 -4.36 1.65 11.48
C ASN A 69 -4.94 2.86 10.73
N GLY A 70 -6.21 2.82 10.38
CA GLY A 70 -6.93 4.00 9.88
C GLY A 70 -7.22 4.01 8.38
N ALA A 71 -6.91 2.94 7.65
CA ALA A 71 -7.28 2.84 6.24
C ALA A 71 -8.76 2.51 6.08
N THR A 72 -9.27 2.79 4.89
CA THR A 72 -10.62 2.40 4.46
C THR A 72 -10.51 1.37 3.35
N SER A 73 -11.28 0.28 3.45
CA SER A 73 -11.35 -0.69 2.37
C SER A 73 -12.05 -0.07 1.16
N CYS A 74 -11.55 -0.38 -0.02
CA CYS A 74 -12.18 0.04 -1.27
C CYS A 74 -12.15 -1.09 -2.29
N GLU A 75 -12.96 -0.99 -3.32
CA GLU A 75 -13.24 -2.05 -4.27
C GLU A 75 -13.77 -3.32 -3.56
N ASP A 76 -13.72 -4.48 -4.23
CA ASP A 76 -14.16 -5.72 -3.62
C ASP A 76 -13.19 -6.14 -2.49
N PRO A 77 -13.66 -6.96 -1.53
CA PRO A 77 -12.78 -7.50 -0.48
C PRO A 77 -11.57 -8.24 -1.06
N PRO A 78 -10.51 -8.43 -0.26
CA PRO A 78 -9.35 -9.21 -0.71
C PRO A 78 -9.76 -10.54 -1.33
N GLY A 79 -9.20 -10.87 -2.47
CA GLY A 79 -9.54 -12.10 -3.17
C GLY A 79 -8.94 -12.19 -4.55
N VAL A 80 -9.26 -13.29 -5.23
CA VAL A 80 -8.78 -13.55 -6.58
C VAL A 80 -9.53 -12.69 -7.59
N ARG A 81 -8.77 -12.13 -8.52
CA ARG A 81 -9.30 -11.44 -9.72
C ARG A 81 -8.69 -12.08 -10.96
N GLU A 82 -9.49 -12.36 -11.95
CA GLU A 82 -9.03 -12.81 -13.26
C GLU A 82 -9.05 -11.65 -14.24
N GLY A 83 -8.01 -11.55 -15.04
CA GLY A 83 -7.89 -10.52 -16.07
C GLY A 83 -6.99 -10.97 -17.20
N PRO A 84 -6.72 -10.08 -18.19
CA PRO A 84 -5.86 -10.42 -19.33
C PRO A 84 -4.48 -10.92 -18.95
N ALA A 85 -3.96 -10.48 -17.79
CA ALA A 85 -2.65 -10.88 -17.29
C ALA A 85 -2.67 -12.18 -16.47
N GLY A 86 -3.82 -12.86 -16.35
CA GLY A 86 -3.98 -14.09 -15.58
C GLY A 86 -4.69 -13.85 -14.24
N LYS A 87 -4.42 -14.74 -13.28
CA LYS A 87 -5.04 -14.67 -11.95
C LYS A 87 -4.15 -13.91 -10.99
N LEU A 88 -4.75 -12.94 -10.31
CA LEU A 88 -4.09 -12.14 -9.29
C LEU A 88 -4.89 -12.20 -8.00
N TYR A 89 -4.20 -12.25 -6.86
CA TYR A 89 -4.81 -12.02 -5.56
C TYR A 89 -4.60 -10.55 -5.22
N LEU A 90 -5.69 -9.81 -5.05
CA LEU A 90 -5.65 -8.37 -4.86
C LEU A 90 -6.35 -7.96 -3.57
N ALA A 91 -5.80 -6.94 -2.92
CA ALA A 91 -6.41 -6.26 -1.79
C ALA A 91 -6.23 -4.76 -1.99
N TYR A 92 -7.29 -3.99 -1.75
CA TYR A 92 -7.30 -2.56 -1.97
C TYR A 92 -7.64 -1.80 -0.70
N LEU A 93 -6.93 -0.69 -0.50
CA LEU A 93 -7.17 0.23 0.62
C LEU A 93 -7.05 1.66 0.13
N ARG A 94 -7.69 2.58 0.86
CA ARG A 94 -7.29 3.97 0.86
C ARG A 94 -6.60 4.26 2.18
N ASP A 95 -5.44 4.91 2.12
CA ASP A 95 -4.72 5.30 3.34
C ASP A 95 -5.49 6.41 4.07
N PRO A 96 -5.05 6.82 5.27
CA PRO A 96 -5.75 7.87 6.03
C PRO A 96 -5.92 9.20 5.29
N ASP A 97 -5.08 9.47 4.31
CA ASP A 97 -5.15 10.69 3.49
C ASP A 97 -5.92 10.48 2.18
N GLY A 98 -6.42 9.28 1.92
CA GLY A 98 -7.24 8.96 0.75
C GLY A 98 -6.50 8.40 -0.46
N ASN A 99 -5.20 8.16 -0.35
CA ASN A 99 -4.41 7.57 -1.44
C ASN A 99 -4.78 6.10 -1.63
N LYS A 100 -5.02 5.69 -2.89
CA LYS A 100 -5.39 4.31 -3.19
C LYS A 100 -4.17 3.42 -3.28
N LEU A 101 -4.22 2.33 -2.53
CA LEU A 101 -3.14 1.35 -2.43
C LEU A 101 -3.65 -0.03 -2.81
N CYS A 102 -2.75 -0.86 -3.32
CA CYS A 102 -3.05 -2.24 -3.69
C CYS A 102 -1.92 -3.15 -3.23
N ALA A 103 -2.26 -4.27 -2.60
CA ALA A 103 -1.34 -5.39 -2.44
C ALA A 103 -1.68 -6.44 -3.49
N MET A 104 -0.67 -6.95 -4.17
CA MET A 104 -0.86 -7.84 -5.31
C MET A 104 0.05 -9.06 -5.22
N HIS A 105 -0.56 -10.23 -5.40
CA HIS A 105 0.17 -11.49 -5.55
C HIS A 105 -0.29 -12.19 -6.83
N ARG A 106 0.67 -12.52 -7.71
CA ARG A 106 0.39 -13.25 -8.94
C ARG A 106 0.22 -14.73 -8.62
N ILE A 107 -0.93 -15.31 -8.99
CA ILE A 107 -1.21 -16.71 -8.73
C ILE A 107 -0.74 -17.57 -9.90
N ALA A 108 -0.98 -17.14 -11.13
CA ALA A 108 -0.63 -17.93 -12.31
C ALA A 108 -0.40 -17.05 -13.54
#